data_1fed5d4c38c48642f12652dff9217727
#
_entry.id   1fed5d4c38c48642f12652dff9217727
#
_cell.length_a   1.000
_cell.length_b   1.000
_cell.length_c   1.000
_cell.angle_alpha   90.00
_cell.angle_beta   90.00
_cell.angle_gamma   90.00
#
_symmetry.space_group_name_H-M   'P 1'
#
loop_
_entity.id
_entity.type
_entity.pdbx_description
1 polymer ?
#
loop_
_entity_poly.entity_id
_entity_poly.type
_entity_poly.pdbx_seq_one_letter_code
_entity_poly.pdbx_strand_id
1 'polypeptide(L)'
;FKQFGIECIGVNNSIADIEVISLGNDFLNRLNILDKINLKINTLGDIGSRLNYRKALVDYLNDYKSELSNESIKRLSENPLRILDSKNEVDKKIVVNAPSVLDYLNEDSKERFEQVCEGLNALKINYEIDKNLVRGLDYYCHTAFEFITSDLGAQGTVLAGGRYDGLSKMLG
;
A
#
# COMPACT_ATOMS: atom_id res chain seq x y z
N PHE A 1 -10.98 -14.25 16.67
CA PHE A 1 -11.84 -13.50 15.73
C PHE A 1 -12.03 -14.31 14.44
N LYS A 2 -13.06 -13.97 13.66
CA LYS A 2 -13.31 -14.60 12.37
C LYS A 2 -12.77 -13.69 11.27
N GLN A 3 -12.03 -14.23 10.33
CA GLN A 3 -11.47 -13.55 9.19
C GLN A 3 -11.82 -14.32 7.92
N PHE A 4 -12.04 -13.61 6.85
CA PHE A 4 -12.26 -14.18 5.51
C PHE A 4 -11.37 -13.43 4.52
N GLY A 5 -10.94 -14.10 3.49
CA GLY A 5 -10.09 -13.51 2.45
C GLY A 5 -10.29 -14.18 1.11
N ILE A 6 -9.79 -13.53 0.08
CA ILE A 6 -9.74 -14.01 -1.30
C ILE A 6 -8.32 -13.84 -1.83
N GLU A 7 -7.92 -14.76 -2.67
CA GLU A 7 -6.60 -14.72 -3.32
C GLU A 7 -6.74 -15.14 -4.79
N CYS A 8 -6.05 -14.42 -5.67
CA CYS A 8 -5.92 -14.77 -7.07
C CYS A 8 -4.48 -15.24 -7.32
N ILE A 9 -4.29 -16.52 -7.67
CA ILE A 9 -2.97 -17.13 -7.80
C ILE A 9 -2.73 -17.50 -9.27
N GLY A 10 -1.48 -17.28 -9.74
CA GLY A 10 -1.05 -17.68 -11.09
C GLY A 10 -1.35 -16.67 -12.20
N VAL A 11 -1.80 -15.46 -11.86
CA VAL A 11 -2.12 -14.40 -12.81
C VAL A 11 -1.14 -13.23 -12.66
N ASN A 12 -0.38 -12.94 -13.72
CA ASN A 12 0.66 -11.91 -13.70
C ASN A 12 0.23 -10.57 -14.35
N ASN A 13 -1.03 -10.26 -14.45
CA ASN A 13 -1.47 -8.97 -15.02
C ASN A 13 -2.25 -8.14 -14.00
N SER A 14 -2.47 -6.86 -14.32
CA SER A 14 -3.21 -5.89 -13.50
C SER A 14 -4.68 -6.25 -13.30
N ILE A 15 -5.25 -7.08 -14.19
CA ILE A 15 -6.67 -7.49 -14.13
C ILE A 15 -6.95 -8.27 -12.84
N ALA A 16 -6.01 -9.10 -12.38
CA ALA A 16 -6.16 -9.81 -11.11
C ALA A 16 -6.28 -8.85 -9.92
N ASP A 17 -5.50 -7.78 -9.93
CA ASP A 17 -5.53 -6.76 -8.86
C ASP A 17 -6.88 -6.03 -8.87
N ILE A 18 -7.37 -5.66 -10.07
CA ILE A 18 -8.67 -5.02 -10.27
C ILE A 18 -9.80 -5.94 -9.80
N GLU A 19 -9.75 -7.23 -10.16
CA GLU A 19 -10.76 -8.23 -9.78
C GLU A 19 -10.84 -8.37 -8.26
N VAL A 20 -9.70 -8.52 -7.58
CA VAL A 20 -9.65 -8.65 -6.11
C VAL A 20 -10.20 -7.40 -5.42
N ILE A 21 -9.83 -6.20 -5.88
CA ILE A 21 -10.33 -4.95 -5.31
C ILE A 21 -11.83 -4.80 -5.58
N SER A 22 -12.30 -5.10 -6.80
CA SER A 22 -13.71 -5.00 -7.15
C SER A 22 -14.59 -5.97 -6.36
N LEU A 23 -14.09 -7.20 -6.12
CA LEU A 23 -14.80 -8.16 -5.29
C LEU A 23 -14.89 -7.68 -3.84
N GLY A 24 -13.81 -7.10 -3.29
CA GLY A 24 -13.84 -6.45 -1.99
C GLY A 24 -14.86 -5.32 -1.91
N ASN A 25 -14.90 -4.47 -2.93
CA ASN A 25 -15.87 -3.37 -3.04
C ASN A 25 -17.33 -3.89 -3.11
N ASP A 26 -17.61 -4.91 -3.94
CA ASP A 26 -18.95 -5.52 -4.05
C ASP A 26 -19.36 -6.19 -2.72
N PHE A 27 -18.43 -6.87 -2.06
CA PHE A 27 -18.67 -7.49 -0.75
C PHE A 27 -19.10 -6.44 0.30
N LEU A 28 -18.37 -5.34 0.41
CA LEU A 28 -18.68 -4.26 1.36
C LEU A 28 -20.01 -3.55 0.99
N ASN A 29 -20.31 -3.43 -0.31
CA ASN A 29 -21.56 -2.91 -0.80
C ASN A 29 -22.75 -3.80 -0.41
N ARG A 30 -22.62 -5.13 -0.57
CA ARG A 30 -23.66 -6.09 -0.17
C ARG A 30 -23.91 -6.15 1.34
N LEU A 31 -22.89 -5.76 2.13
CA LEU A 31 -23.03 -5.56 3.58
C LEU A 31 -23.67 -4.22 3.95
N ASN A 32 -23.98 -3.35 2.98
CA ASN A 32 -24.52 -1.99 3.17
C ASN A 32 -23.65 -1.10 4.06
N ILE A 33 -22.32 -1.20 3.94
CA ILE A 33 -21.37 -0.40 4.70
C ILE A 33 -20.41 0.40 3.81
N LEU A 34 -20.48 0.23 2.48
CA LEU A 34 -19.53 0.85 1.54
C LEU A 34 -19.57 2.38 1.55
N ASP A 35 -20.72 2.99 1.81
CA ASP A 35 -20.94 4.43 1.91
C ASP A 35 -20.12 5.11 3.03
N LYS A 36 -19.66 4.32 4.02
CA LYS A 36 -18.84 4.76 5.14
C LYS A 36 -17.35 4.41 4.98
N ILE A 37 -16.97 3.92 3.81
CA ILE A 37 -15.65 3.36 3.57
C ILE A 37 -14.98 4.06 2.40
N ASN A 38 -13.72 4.46 2.59
CA ASN A 38 -12.86 4.99 1.55
C ASN A 38 -11.86 3.92 1.11
N LEU A 39 -11.74 3.70 -0.19
CA LEU A 39 -10.68 2.88 -0.76
C LEU A 39 -9.43 3.72 -0.97
N LYS A 40 -8.34 3.31 -0.36
CA LYS A 40 -7.00 3.83 -0.61
C LYS A 40 -6.20 2.82 -1.39
N ILE A 41 -5.47 3.28 -2.40
CA ILE A 41 -4.58 2.44 -3.20
C ILE A 41 -3.20 3.08 -3.30
N ASN A 42 -2.20 2.23 -3.52
CA ASN A 42 -0.84 2.65 -3.85
C ASN A 42 -0.16 1.54 -4.66
N THR A 43 1.03 1.82 -5.17
CA THR A 43 1.93 0.80 -5.68
C THR A 43 3.23 0.79 -4.90
N LEU A 44 3.80 -0.39 -4.72
CA LEU A 44 5.13 -0.57 -4.13
C LEU A 44 6.20 -0.77 -5.22
N GLY A 45 5.76 -0.81 -6.48
CA GLY A 45 6.60 -1.13 -7.62
C GLY A 45 7.10 -2.59 -7.61
N ASP A 46 7.97 -2.89 -8.56
CA ASP A 46 8.76 -4.11 -8.58
C ASP A 46 9.93 -4.04 -7.58
N ILE A 47 10.77 -5.08 -7.55
CA ILE A 47 11.94 -5.14 -6.66
C ILE A 47 12.91 -3.99 -6.96
N GLY A 48 13.15 -3.68 -8.24
CA GLY A 48 14.08 -2.63 -8.66
C GLY A 48 13.60 -1.23 -8.26
N SER A 49 12.36 -0.90 -8.57
CA SER A 49 11.70 0.36 -8.18
C SER A 49 11.72 0.54 -6.67
N ARG A 50 11.38 -0.52 -5.93
CA ARG A 50 11.36 -0.50 -4.46
C ARG A 50 12.74 -0.30 -3.85
N LEU A 51 13.80 -0.89 -4.42
CA LEU A 51 15.17 -0.68 -3.94
C LEU A 51 15.62 0.77 -4.16
N ASN A 52 15.34 1.35 -5.32
CA ASN A 52 15.65 2.74 -5.62
C ASN A 52 14.89 3.69 -4.69
N TYR A 53 13.59 3.47 -4.52
CA TYR A 53 12.77 4.25 -3.60
C TYR A 53 13.25 4.13 -2.15
N ARG A 54 13.54 2.90 -1.67
CA ARG A 54 14.04 2.67 -0.33
C ARG A 54 15.31 3.47 -0.06
N LYS A 55 16.23 3.54 -1.02
CA LYS A 55 17.46 4.34 -0.89
C LYS A 55 17.13 5.82 -0.70
N ALA A 56 16.32 6.40 -1.59
CA ALA A 56 15.93 7.80 -1.51
C ALA A 56 15.18 8.14 -0.21
N LEU A 57 14.30 7.23 0.24
CA LEU A 57 13.58 7.39 1.50
C LEU A 57 14.53 7.36 2.71
N VAL A 58 15.50 6.44 2.72
CA VAL A 58 16.52 6.36 3.79
C VAL A 58 17.39 7.59 3.81
N ASP A 59 17.84 8.06 2.64
CA ASP A 59 18.64 9.28 2.53
C ASP A 59 17.85 10.47 3.10
N TYR A 60 16.60 10.66 2.69
CA TYR A 60 15.69 11.68 3.22
C TYR A 60 15.51 11.57 4.75
N LEU A 61 15.18 10.39 5.26
CA LEU A 61 14.90 10.19 6.69
C LEU A 61 16.14 10.35 7.57
N ASN A 62 17.36 10.13 7.04
CA ASN A 62 18.59 10.36 7.77
C ASN A 62 18.81 11.85 8.08
N ASP A 63 18.35 12.77 7.24
CA ASP A 63 18.40 14.21 7.49
C ASP A 63 17.56 14.61 8.71
N TYR A 64 16.51 13.84 9.01
CA TYR A 64 15.60 14.05 10.13
C TYR A 64 15.80 13.06 11.29
N LYS A 65 16.89 12.29 11.30
CA LYS A 65 17.08 11.18 12.24
C LYS A 65 16.98 11.59 13.71
N SER A 66 17.42 12.80 14.06
CA SER A 66 17.36 13.32 15.44
C SER A 66 15.94 13.69 15.88
N GLU A 67 15.01 13.85 14.93
CA GLU A 67 13.63 14.24 15.18
C GLU A 67 12.66 13.04 15.16
N LEU A 68 13.10 11.92 14.56
CA LEU A 68 12.29 10.70 14.48
C LEU A 68 12.02 10.10 15.86
N SER A 69 10.84 9.48 16.01
CA SER A 69 10.51 8.69 17.20
C SER A 69 11.49 7.52 17.37
N ASN A 70 11.66 7.06 18.61
CA ASN A 70 12.52 5.91 18.91
C ASN A 70 12.15 4.65 18.14
N GLU A 71 10.85 4.46 17.85
CA GLU A 71 10.36 3.36 17.03
C GLU A 71 10.79 3.53 15.57
N SER A 72 10.67 4.73 15.01
CA SER A 72 11.06 5.03 13.64
C SER A 72 12.57 4.99 13.44
N ILE A 73 13.37 5.34 14.44
CA ILE A 73 14.84 5.14 14.41
C ILE A 73 15.20 3.65 14.25
N LYS A 74 14.50 2.74 14.94
CA LYS A 74 14.70 1.29 14.78
C LYS A 74 14.27 0.84 13.38
N ARG A 75 13.08 1.29 12.94
CA ARG A 75 12.55 0.97 11.61
C ARG A 75 13.44 1.47 10.47
N LEU A 76 14.17 2.57 10.67
CA LEU A 76 15.08 3.12 9.66
C LEU A 76 16.16 2.11 9.24
N SER A 77 16.64 1.27 10.16
CA SER A 77 17.59 0.21 9.86
C SER A 77 16.95 -1.09 9.37
N GLU A 78 15.77 -1.44 9.89
CA GLU A 78 15.12 -2.72 9.65
C GLU A 78 14.19 -2.66 8.42
N ASN A 79 13.19 -1.78 8.48
CA ASN A 79 12.18 -1.60 7.42
C ASN A 79 11.74 -0.13 7.33
N PRO A 80 12.50 0.73 6.62
CA PRO A 80 12.23 2.17 6.56
C PRO A 80 10.88 2.52 5.94
N LEU A 81 10.32 1.68 5.07
CA LEU A 81 8.99 1.89 4.49
C LEU A 81 7.90 1.93 5.58
N ARG A 82 8.08 1.22 6.71
CA ARG A 82 7.15 1.24 7.84
C ARG A 82 7.12 2.57 8.61
N ILE A 83 8.02 3.50 8.30
CA ILE A 83 7.98 4.85 8.88
C ILE A 83 6.86 5.67 8.22
N LEU A 84 6.52 5.37 6.96
CA LEU A 84 5.46 6.04 6.21
C LEU A 84 4.07 5.85 6.86
N ASP A 85 3.84 4.70 7.52
CA ASP A 85 2.59 4.40 8.23
C ASP A 85 2.67 4.66 9.73
N SER A 86 3.67 5.45 10.19
CA SER A 86 3.83 5.79 11.59
C SER A 86 2.61 6.54 12.12
N LYS A 87 2.18 6.16 13.32
CA LYS A 87 1.10 6.85 14.05
C LYS A 87 1.61 7.97 14.94
N ASN A 88 2.92 8.14 15.07
CA ASN A 88 3.53 9.20 15.85
C ASN A 88 3.39 10.54 15.12
N GLU A 89 2.93 11.57 15.82
CA GLU A 89 2.65 12.88 15.21
C GLU A 89 3.91 13.60 14.69
N VAL A 90 5.06 13.37 15.30
CA VAL A 90 6.33 13.94 14.82
C VAL A 90 6.74 13.27 13.50
N ASP A 91 6.70 11.93 13.46
CA ASP A 91 7.02 11.17 12.26
C ASP A 91 6.09 11.54 11.10
N LYS A 92 4.78 11.70 11.36
CA LYS A 92 3.80 12.12 10.34
C LYS A 92 4.18 13.45 9.67
N LYS A 93 4.65 14.44 10.47
CA LYS A 93 5.07 15.73 9.93
C LYS A 93 6.27 15.60 9.00
N ILE A 94 7.20 14.70 9.32
CA ILE A 94 8.37 14.41 8.49
C ILE A 94 7.93 13.68 7.22
N VAL A 95 7.09 12.67 7.35
CA VAL A 95 6.62 11.82 6.23
C VAL A 95 5.81 12.57 5.19
N VAL A 96 5.10 13.65 5.56
CA VAL A 96 4.34 14.49 4.60
C VAL A 96 5.20 14.94 3.42
N ASN A 97 6.47 15.27 3.67
CA ASN A 97 7.41 15.76 2.64
C ASN A 97 8.37 14.66 2.12
N ALA A 98 8.17 13.42 2.53
CA ALA A 98 8.98 12.31 2.04
C ALA A 98 8.79 12.07 0.53
N PRO A 99 9.83 11.57 -0.17
CA PRO A 99 9.71 11.22 -1.56
C PRO A 99 8.58 10.20 -1.77
N SER A 100 7.93 10.25 -2.93
CA SER A 100 6.88 9.31 -3.30
C SER A 100 7.48 8.10 -4.03
N VAL A 101 6.97 6.90 -3.77
CA VAL A 101 7.34 5.71 -4.54
C VAL A 101 7.03 5.87 -6.04
N LEU A 102 6.02 6.67 -6.38
CA LEU A 102 5.60 6.92 -7.76
C LEU A 102 6.70 7.56 -8.61
N ASP A 103 7.61 8.34 -7.98
CA ASP A 103 8.72 9.00 -8.66
C ASP A 103 9.90 8.05 -8.97
N TYR A 104 9.86 6.83 -8.45
CA TYR A 104 10.92 5.81 -8.56
C TYR A 104 10.49 4.55 -9.30
N LEU A 105 9.27 4.54 -9.83
CA LEU A 105 8.77 3.43 -10.64
C LEU A 105 9.53 3.35 -11.97
N ASN A 106 9.85 2.13 -12.39
CA ASN A 106 10.20 1.88 -13.78
C ASN A 106 8.94 1.91 -14.66
N GLU A 107 9.12 1.97 -15.98
CA GLU A 107 8.00 2.09 -16.92
C GLU A 107 6.99 0.95 -16.78
N ASP A 108 7.43 -0.31 -16.61
CA ASP A 108 6.55 -1.46 -16.46
C ASP A 108 5.68 -1.35 -15.18
N SER A 109 6.27 -0.91 -14.06
CA SER A 109 5.54 -0.73 -12.79
C SER A 109 4.58 0.45 -12.85
N LYS A 110 4.94 1.51 -13.58
CA LYS A 110 4.10 2.67 -13.81
C LYS A 110 2.89 2.30 -14.67
N GLU A 111 3.13 1.67 -15.84
CA GLU A 111 2.08 1.21 -16.72
C GLU A 111 1.09 0.27 -15.99
N ARG A 112 1.62 -0.68 -15.21
CA ARG A 112 0.79 -1.58 -14.40
C ARG A 112 -0.11 -0.82 -13.44
N PHE A 113 0.41 0.18 -12.72
CA PHE A 113 -0.38 0.96 -11.78
C PHE A 113 -1.43 1.82 -12.49
N GLU A 114 -1.08 2.40 -13.63
CA GLU A 114 -2.01 3.13 -14.49
C GLU A 114 -3.16 2.22 -14.94
N GLN A 115 -2.87 0.99 -15.39
CA GLN A 115 -3.88 0.00 -15.76
C GLN A 115 -4.82 -0.35 -14.60
N VAL A 116 -4.31 -0.46 -13.37
CA VAL A 116 -5.16 -0.68 -12.18
C VAL A 116 -6.10 0.51 -11.98
N CYS A 117 -5.57 1.73 -12.04
CA CYS A 117 -6.37 2.96 -11.92
C CYS A 117 -7.46 3.06 -13.00
N GLU A 118 -7.11 2.81 -14.25
CA GLU A 118 -8.05 2.80 -15.38
C GLU A 118 -9.15 1.74 -15.21
N GLY A 119 -8.78 0.53 -14.77
CA GLY A 119 -9.74 -0.54 -14.52
C GLY A 119 -10.73 -0.20 -13.41
N LEU A 120 -10.25 0.36 -12.30
CA LEU A 120 -11.12 0.82 -11.21
C LEU A 120 -12.06 1.96 -11.66
N ASN A 121 -11.54 2.91 -12.45
CA ASN A 121 -12.34 3.98 -13.05
C ASN A 121 -13.43 3.43 -14.00
N ALA A 122 -13.09 2.46 -14.85
CA ALA A 122 -14.06 1.81 -15.75
C ALA A 122 -15.16 1.09 -14.98
N LEU A 123 -14.86 0.52 -13.82
CA LEU A 123 -15.81 -0.10 -12.89
C LEU A 123 -16.55 0.92 -12.01
N LYS A 124 -16.23 2.22 -12.12
CA LYS A 124 -16.78 3.30 -11.29
C LYS A 124 -16.56 3.08 -9.79
N ILE A 125 -15.42 2.49 -9.43
CA ILE A 125 -14.97 2.33 -8.06
C ILE A 125 -14.17 3.57 -7.70
N ASN A 126 -14.66 4.35 -6.73
CA ASN A 126 -13.95 5.52 -6.24
C ASN A 126 -12.77 5.10 -5.36
N TYR A 127 -11.63 5.75 -5.53
CA TYR A 127 -10.43 5.52 -4.73
C TYR A 127 -9.62 6.81 -4.54
N GLU A 128 -8.74 6.78 -3.56
CA GLU A 128 -7.71 7.79 -3.31
C GLU A 128 -6.34 7.15 -3.44
N ILE A 129 -5.39 7.80 -4.13
CA ILE A 129 -3.99 7.38 -4.14
C ILE A 129 -3.33 7.91 -2.87
N ASP A 130 -2.91 6.99 -1.99
CA ASP A 130 -2.21 7.32 -0.75
C ASP A 130 -0.74 6.89 -0.84
N LYS A 131 0.15 7.86 -1.12
CA LYS A 131 1.59 7.63 -1.27
C LYS A 131 2.27 7.02 -0.04
N ASN A 132 1.63 7.11 1.13
CA ASN A 132 2.13 6.58 2.38
C ASN A 132 1.58 5.18 2.69
N LEU A 133 0.62 4.69 1.89
CA LEU A 133 0.10 3.34 2.06
C LEU A 133 1.17 2.31 1.72
N VAL A 134 1.59 1.55 2.72
CA VAL A 134 2.56 0.47 2.62
C VAL A 134 2.01 -0.80 3.26
N ARG A 135 2.67 -1.93 3.02
CA ARG A 135 2.33 -3.22 3.64
C ARG A 135 3.40 -3.64 4.63
N GLY A 136 2.96 -4.37 5.66
CA GLY A 136 3.82 -4.76 6.78
C GLY A 136 4.89 -5.80 6.46
N LEU A 137 4.84 -6.45 5.31
CA LEU A 137 5.68 -7.59 4.96
C LEU A 137 6.39 -7.36 3.63
N ASP A 138 7.64 -7.80 3.53
CA ASP A 138 8.54 -7.49 2.42
C ASP A 138 8.24 -8.25 1.12
N TYR A 139 7.37 -9.25 1.15
CA TYR A 139 6.98 -9.99 -0.03
C TYR A 139 5.96 -9.26 -0.92
N TYR A 140 5.33 -8.19 -0.42
CA TYR A 140 4.41 -7.39 -1.22
C TYR A 140 5.16 -6.60 -2.30
N CYS A 141 4.53 -6.50 -3.48
CA CYS A 141 4.99 -5.74 -4.64
C CYS A 141 3.80 -5.12 -5.36
N HIS A 142 4.06 -4.19 -6.26
CA HIS A 142 3.02 -3.53 -7.06
C HIS A 142 1.84 -3.07 -6.19
N THR A 143 0.63 -3.48 -6.51
CA THR A 143 -0.61 -2.97 -5.92
C THR A 143 -0.71 -3.24 -4.42
N ALA A 144 -1.00 -2.19 -3.66
CA ALA A 144 -1.43 -2.23 -2.28
C ALA A 144 -2.75 -1.46 -2.13
N PHE A 145 -3.67 -1.95 -1.30
CA PHE A 145 -4.94 -1.30 -1.09
C PHE A 145 -5.48 -1.51 0.33
N GLU A 146 -6.29 -0.55 0.78
CA GLU A 146 -7.02 -0.61 2.05
C GLU A 146 -8.39 0.06 1.91
N PHE A 147 -9.41 -0.61 2.40
CA PHE A 147 -10.73 -0.05 2.63
C PHE A 147 -10.82 0.41 4.08
N ILE A 148 -10.98 1.71 4.29
CA ILE A 148 -10.83 2.35 5.60
C ILE A 148 -12.11 3.09 5.96
N THR A 149 -12.53 2.97 7.22
CA THR A 149 -13.61 3.76 7.80
C THR A 149 -13.11 4.61 8.99
N SER A 150 -13.71 5.77 9.19
CA SER A 150 -13.49 6.59 10.39
C SER A 150 -14.26 6.08 11.60
N ASP A 151 -15.28 5.25 11.41
CA ASP A 151 -16.20 4.79 12.46
C ASP A 151 -15.55 3.89 13.51
N LEU A 152 -14.38 3.28 13.18
CA LEU A 152 -13.64 2.36 14.05
C LEU A 152 -12.41 2.99 14.72
N GLY A 153 -12.28 4.30 14.68
CA GLY A 153 -11.15 5.02 15.30
C GLY A 153 -9.80 4.65 14.70
N ALA A 154 -8.80 4.40 15.54
CA ALA A 154 -7.41 4.15 15.09
C ALA A 154 -7.19 2.85 14.31
N GLN A 155 -8.15 1.93 14.29
CA GLN A 155 -8.12 0.66 13.56
C GLN A 155 -9.21 0.64 12.48
N GLY A 156 -9.25 1.68 11.66
CA GLY A 156 -10.28 1.89 10.65
C GLY A 156 -10.21 0.96 9.43
N THR A 157 -9.17 0.17 9.25
CA THR A 157 -9.06 -0.76 8.11
C THR A 157 -9.99 -1.94 8.28
N VAL A 158 -10.98 -2.06 7.39
CA VAL A 158 -11.97 -3.15 7.39
C VAL A 158 -11.63 -4.27 6.41
N LEU A 159 -10.93 -3.94 5.31
CA LEU A 159 -10.42 -4.88 4.34
C LEU A 159 -9.12 -4.33 3.76
N ALA A 160 -8.11 -5.17 3.59
CA ALA A 160 -6.84 -4.74 3.05
C ALA A 160 -6.15 -5.88 2.31
N GLY A 161 -5.35 -5.53 1.33
CA GLY A 161 -4.61 -6.50 0.55
C GLY A 161 -3.49 -5.87 -0.26
N GLY A 162 -2.94 -6.68 -1.15
CA GLY A 162 -1.90 -6.27 -2.07
C GLY A 162 -1.33 -7.47 -2.83
N ARG A 163 -0.56 -7.18 -3.86
CA ARG A 163 0.10 -8.17 -4.69
C ARG A 163 1.37 -8.71 -4.02
N TYR A 164 1.65 -10.00 -4.16
CA TYR A 164 2.79 -10.66 -3.51
C TYR A 164 3.45 -11.74 -4.39
N ASP A 165 3.87 -11.40 -5.59
CA ASP A 165 4.47 -12.33 -6.57
C ASP A 165 5.71 -13.08 -6.05
N GLY A 166 6.42 -12.51 -5.07
CA GLY A 166 7.62 -13.09 -4.50
C GLY A 166 7.39 -14.14 -3.42
N LEU A 167 6.17 -14.28 -2.89
CA LEU A 167 5.91 -15.12 -1.70
C LEU A 167 6.21 -16.60 -1.96
N SER A 168 5.83 -17.15 -3.11
CA SER A 168 6.06 -18.55 -3.43
C SER A 168 7.55 -18.92 -3.44
N LYS A 169 8.41 -18.00 -3.91
CA LYS A 169 9.87 -18.20 -3.90
C LYS A 169 10.47 -18.15 -2.49
N MET A 170 9.82 -17.48 -1.57
CA MET A 170 10.27 -17.40 -0.17
C MET A 170 9.86 -18.62 0.64
N LEU A 171 8.83 -19.32 0.20
CA LEU A 171 8.33 -20.51 0.89
C LEU A 171 8.98 -21.82 0.40
N GLY A 172 9.68 -21.82 -0.74
CA GLY A 172 10.39 -22.96 -1.34
C GLY A 172 9.59 -23.58 -2.47
#